data_6ce9351d9e53026e9148bf46bd5b809f
#
_entry.id   6ce9351d9e53026e9148bf46bd5b809f
#
_cell.length_a   1.000
_cell.length_b   1.000
_cell.length_c   1.000
_cell.angle_alpha   90.00
_cell.angle_beta   90.00
_cell.angle_gamma   90.00
#
_symmetry.space_group_name_H-M   'P 1'
#
loop_
_entity.id
_entity.type
_entity.pdbx_description
1 polymer ?
#
loop_
_entity_poly.entity_id
_entity_poly.type
_entity_poly.pdbx_seq_one_letter_code
_entity_poly.pdbx_strand_id
1 'polypeptide(L)' 'MRLPFFDPPREEVAVVASDLIIRFGLHARDEALYLAGLSEQMRARWNRQLYRLAAREIETSFAEARRRLDVEGAPKATG' A
#
# COMPACT_ATOMS: atom_id res chain seq x y z
N MET A 1 -23.51 2.45 15.36
CA MET A 1 -22.16 2.55 15.88
C MET A 1 -21.21 1.69 15.04
N ARG A 2 -20.09 2.24 14.69
CA ARG A 2 -19.12 1.51 13.91
C ARG A 2 -18.30 0.58 14.79
N LEU A 3 -18.05 -0.61 14.29
CA LEU A 3 -17.22 -1.56 15.00
C LEU A 3 -15.78 -1.39 14.56
N PRO A 4 -14.90 -1.00 15.47
CA PRO A 4 -13.53 -0.62 15.06
C PRO A 4 -12.74 -1.78 14.48
N PHE A 5 -13.07 -3.00 14.80
CA PHE A 5 -12.28 -4.11 14.28
C PHE A 5 -12.56 -4.43 12.81
N PHE A 6 -13.51 -3.75 12.20
CA PHE A 6 -13.73 -3.90 10.77
C PHE A 6 -12.85 -2.98 9.94
N ASP A 7 -12.26 -1.99 10.58
CA ASP A 7 -11.40 -1.04 9.88
C ASP A 7 -10.01 -1.13 10.46
N PRO A 8 -9.06 -1.73 9.75
CA PRO A 8 -7.70 -1.79 10.25
C PRO A 8 -7.15 -0.42 10.57
N PRO A 9 -6.41 -0.28 11.66
CA PRO A 9 -5.81 1.01 11.99
C PRO A 9 -4.86 1.46 10.91
N ARG A 10 -4.78 2.76 10.74
CA ARG A 10 -3.91 3.35 9.75
C ARG A 10 -2.46 2.93 9.94
N GLU A 11 -2.04 2.85 11.18
CA GLU A 11 -0.67 2.47 11.49
C GLU A 11 -0.38 1.05 11.02
N GLU A 12 -1.33 0.17 11.19
CA GLU A 12 -1.13 -1.20 10.77
C GLU A 12 -1.08 -1.30 9.25
N VAL A 13 -1.93 -0.55 8.58
CA VAL A 13 -1.89 -0.50 7.12
C VAL A 13 -0.53 0.00 6.65
N ALA A 14 -0.01 1.03 7.29
CA ALA A 14 1.28 1.59 6.91
C ALA A 14 2.40 0.58 7.11
N VAL A 15 2.36 -0.16 8.21
CA VAL A 15 3.37 -1.17 8.48
C VAL A 15 3.34 -2.27 7.43
N VAL A 16 2.15 -2.75 7.10
CA VAL A 16 2.01 -3.78 6.08
C VAL A 16 2.49 -3.27 4.74
N ALA A 17 2.11 -2.05 4.38
CA ALA A 17 2.53 -1.48 3.11
C ALA A 17 4.05 -1.36 3.04
N SER A 18 4.67 -0.86 4.10
CA SER A 18 6.13 -0.74 4.14
C SER A 18 6.81 -2.09 4.02
N ASP A 19 6.29 -3.07 4.73
CA ASP A 19 6.87 -4.41 4.69
C ASP A 19 6.79 -4.99 3.28
N LEU A 20 5.66 -4.80 2.62
CA LEU A 20 5.50 -5.31 1.27
C LEU A 20 6.43 -4.59 0.29
N ILE A 21 6.60 -3.29 0.47
CA ILE A 21 7.52 -2.55 -0.39
C ILE A 21 8.95 -3.04 -0.19
N ILE A 22 9.33 -3.27 1.04
CA ILE A 22 10.69 -3.75 1.32
C ILE A 22 10.92 -5.12 0.69
N ARG A 23 9.92 -5.99 0.74
CA ARG A 23 10.07 -7.35 0.24
C ARG A 23 9.90 -7.46 -1.26
N PHE A 24 8.97 -6.73 -1.82
CA PHE A 24 8.57 -6.94 -3.21
C PHE A 24 8.83 -5.74 -4.12
N GLY A 25 9.24 -4.61 -3.56
CA GLY A 25 9.56 -3.45 -4.37
C GLY A 25 8.41 -3.00 -5.25
N LEU A 26 8.65 -2.91 -6.53
CA LEU A 26 7.64 -2.43 -7.46
C LEU A 26 6.44 -3.37 -7.58
N HIS A 27 6.59 -4.59 -7.13
CA HIS A 27 5.49 -5.56 -7.17
C HIS A 27 4.67 -5.58 -5.89
N ALA A 28 4.94 -4.66 -4.97
CA ALA A 28 4.29 -4.67 -3.66
C ALA A 28 2.77 -4.55 -3.78
N ARG A 29 2.31 -3.67 -4.67
CA ARG A 29 0.88 -3.48 -4.84
C ARG A 29 0.21 -4.74 -5.35
N ASP A 30 0.82 -5.38 -6.34
CA ASP A 30 0.27 -6.63 -6.88
C ASP A 30 0.22 -7.71 -5.82
N GLU A 31 1.26 -7.78 -5.00
CA GLU A 31 1.29 -8.76 -3.92
C GLU A 31 0.20 -8.48 -2.90
N ALA A 32 -0.03 -7.20 -2.57
CA ALA A 32 -1.08 -6.84 -1.62
C ALA A 32 -2.44 -7.25 -2.15
N LEU A 33 -2.70 -7.02 -3.43
CA LEU A 33 -3.97 -7.39 -4.02
C LEU A 33 -4.14 -8.90 -4.08
N TYR A 34 -3.06 -9.61 -4.35
CA TYR A 34 -3.08 -11.07 -4.34
C TYR A 34 -3.44 -11.59 -2.94
N LEU A 35 -2.83 -11.01 -1.91
CA LEU A 35 -3.12 -11.43 -0.55
C LEU A 35 -4.56 -11.08 -0.15
N ALA A 36 -5.06 -9.97 -0.66
CA ALA A 36 -6.46 -9.62 -0.41
C ALA A 36 -7.38 -10.67 -1.02
N GLY A 37 -7.08 -11.12 -2.23
CA GLY A 37 -7.86 -12.15 -2.88
C GLY A 37 -7.84 -13.46 -2.13
N LEU A 38 -6.67 -13.86 -1.64
CA LEU A 38 -6.57 -15.07 -0.83
C LEU A 38 -7.40 -14.93 0.45
N SER A 39 -7.33 -13.76 1.07
CA SER A 39 -8.07 -13.51 2.29
C SER A 39 -9.57 -13.61 2.05
N GLU A 40 -10.01 -13.16 0.90
CA GLU A 40 -11.43 -13.25 0.55
C GLU A 40 -11.86 -14.70 0.42
N GLN A 41 -11.03 -15.52 -0.23
CA GLN A 41 -11.33 -16.94 -0.37
C GLN A 41 -11.39 -17.64 0.98
N MET A 42 -10.59 -17.19 1.92
CA MET A 42 -10.57 -17.76 3.26
C MET A 42 -11.56 -17.09 4.20
N ARG A 43 -12.35 -16.16 3.67
CA ARG A 43 -13.34 -15.41 4.45
C ARG A 43 -12.73 -14.63 5.60
N ALA A 44 -11.50 -14.19 5.42
CA ALA A 44 -10.82 -13.38 6.42
C ALA A 44 -11.03 -11.91 6.10
N ARG A 45 -12.15 -11.36 6.54
CA ARG A 45 -12.54 -9.99 6.19
C ARG A 45 -11.53 -8.97 6.63
N TRP A 46 -11.01 -9.13 7.83
CA TRP A 46 -10.03 -8.19 8.34
C TRP A 46 -8.81 -8.15 7.44
N ASN A 47 -8.28 -9.33 7.11
CA ASN A 47 -7.08 -9.40 6.29
C ASN A 47 -7.34 -8.86 4.88
N ARG A 48 -8.51 -9.17 4.33
CA ARG A 48 -8.84 -8.64 3.01
C ARG A 48 -8.83 -7.11 3.01
N GLN A 49 -9.47 -6.52 4.00
CA GLN A 49 -9.53 -5.07 4.08
C GLN A 49 -8.14 -4.50 4.33
N LEU A 50 -7.38 -5.13 5.18
CA LEU A 50 -6.03 -4.68 5.49
C LEU A 50 -5.17 -4.65 4.22
N TYR A 51 -5.19 -5.72 3.44
CA TYR A 51 -4.37 -5.78 2.25
C TYR A 51 -4.86 -4.85 1.15
N ARG A 52 -6.16 -4.61 1.06
CA ARG A 52 -6.69 -3.65 0.09
C ARG A 52 -6.24 -2.24 0.45
N LEU A 53 -6.32 -1.90 1.72
CA LEU A 53 -5.85 -0.58 2.16
C LEU A 53 -4.34 -0.45 2.00
N ALA A 54 -3.61 -1.53 2.23
CA ALA A 54 -2.17 -1.52 2.02
C ALA A 54 -1.83 -1.28 0.55
N ALA A 55 -2.58 -1.90 -0.36
CA ALA A 55 -2.35 -1.68 -1.78
C ALA A 55 -2.54 -0.21 -2.15
N ARG A 56 -3.57 0.41 -1.58
CA ARG A 56 -3.82 1.82 -1.83
C ARG A 56 -2.71 2.68 -1.25
N GLU A 57 -2.24 2.33 -0.08
CA GLU A 57 -1.15 3.07 0.54
C GLU A 57 0.13 2.96 -0.30
N ILE A 58 0.39 1.79 -0.84
CA ILE A 58 1.54 1.58 -1.70
C ILE A 58 1.44 2.46 -2.94
N GLU A 59 0.27 2.51 -3.55
CA GLU A 59 0.08 3.36 -4.72
C GLU A 59 0.34 4.82 -4.40
N THR A 60 -0.16 5.27 -3.26
CA THR A 60 0.03 6.65 -2.85
C THR A 60 1.51 6.94 -2.63
N SER A 61 2.21 6.02 -1.97
CA SER A 61 3.63 6.20 -1.70
C SER A 61 4.43 6.30 -2.99
N PHE A 62 4.14 5.44 -3.96
CA PHE A 62 4.86 5.47 -5.22
C PHE A 62 4.53 6.74 -6.01
N ALA A 63 3.28 7.18 -5.97
CA ALA A 63 2.90 8.40 -6.66
C ALA A 63 3.60 9.62 -6.06
N GLU A 64 3.71 9.66 -4.75
CA GLU A 64 4.41 10.77 -4.11
C GLU A 64 5.88 10.74 -4.42
N ALA A 65 6.49 9.57 -4.44
CA ALA A 65 7.90 9.45 -4.76
C ALA A 65 8.16 9.91 -6.19
N ARG A 66 7.29 9.52 -7.11
CA ARG A 66 7.45 9.93 -8.50
C ARG A 66 7.30 11.44 -8.65
N ARG A 67 6.33 12.01 -7.97
CA ARG A 67 6.10 13.45 -8.03
C ARG A 67 7.31 14.20 -7.49
N ARG A 68 7.90 13.67 -6.42
CA ARG A 68 9.06 14.29 -5.82
C ARG A 68 10.25 14.26 -6.77
N LEU A 69 10.44 13.15 -7.45
CA LEU A 69 11.51 13.03 -8.43
C LEU A 69 11.30 13.99 -9.60
N ASP A 70 10.08 14.13 -10.06
CA ASP A 70 9.78 15.03 -11.15
C ASP A 70 10.08 16.48 -10.78
N VAL A 71 9.75 16.85 -9.54
CA VAL A 71 9.94 18.21 -9.11
C VAL A 71 11.39 18.51 -8.80
N GLU A 72 12.07 17.60 -8.14
CA GLU A 72 13.41 17.87 -7.65
C GLU A 72 14.50 17.53 -8.65
N GLY A 73 14.26 16.53 -9.46
CA GLY A 73 15.31 16.07 -10.36
C GLY A 73 15.29 16.68 -11.73
N ALA A 74 14.11 16.79 -12.31
CA ALA A 74 14.01 17.19 -13.72
C ALA A 74 14.58 18.56 -14.00
N PRO A 75 14.25 19.59 -13.25
CA PRO A 75 14.71 20.92 -13.62
C PRO A 75 16.21 21.08 -13.56
N LYS A 76 16.84 20.29 -12.79
CA LYS A 76 18.28 20.39 -12.65
C LYS A 76 19.02 20.00 -13.88
N ALA A 77 18.39 19.27 -14.72
CA ALA A 77 19.01 18.83 -15.94
C ALA A 77 19.41 19.99 -16.81
N THR A 78 18.77 21.11 -16.64
CA THR A 78 19.06 22.26 -17.42
C THR A 78 20.31 23.00 -16.97
N GLY A 79 20.67 22.76 -15.76
CA GLY A 79 21.80 23.46 -15.17
C GLY A 79 23.03 23.28 -15.94
#